data_480e069ec1f279821f2f4629e49aba35
#
_entry.id   480e069ec1f279821f2f4629e49aba35
#
_cell.length_a   1.000
_cell.length_b   1.000
_cell.length_c   1.000
_cell.angle_alpha   90.00
_cell.angle_beta   90.00
_cell.angle_gamma   90.00
#
_symmetry.space_group_name_H-M   'P 1'
#
loop_
_entity.id
_entity.type
_entity.pdbx_description
1 polymer ?
#
loop_
_entity_poly.entity_id
_entity_poly.type
_entity_poly.pdbx_seq_one_letter_code
_entity_poly.pdbx_strand_id
1 'polypeptide(L)'
;MTATMMARVTGLAALLLAFCAPAQETAPDALVKGLVNDVIEVIGQNKDSRALVDLAEKKVIAHFDFKRMTQLALGRSWSQASPPQQQALERAFRTLLVRTYSTALNQTSGRTRVDVKSPNLSPGDTEVMVRTVVNEPGRKPFNIDYRMSKAPGGWKVYDVVVENLSLVTNYRGSFQSEISRSGIDGLIKVIEAKNQKQEG
;
A
#
# COMPACT_ATOMS: atom_id res chain seq x y z
N MET A 1 -14.41 -82.43 -16.17
CA MET A 1 -14.15 -81.39 -17.20
C MET A 1 -14.65 -80.09 -16.67
N THR A 2 -13.81 -79.31 -16.02
CA THR A 2 -14.17 -78.05 -15.40
C THR A 2 -13.25 -76.96 -15.97
N ALA A 3 -13.84 -76.06 -16.75
CA ALA A 3 -13.19 -74.94 -17.36
C ALA A 3 -13.15 -73.73 -16.39
N THR A 4 -11.94 -73.33 -16.02
CA THR A 4 -11.69 -72.20 -15.14
C THR A 4 -11.63 -70.92 -15.95
N MET A 5 -12.55 -70.00 -15.70
CA MET A 5 -12.68 -68.71 -16.36
C MET A 5 -11.87 -67.67 -15.59
N MET A 6 -10.74 -67.22 -16.14
CA MET A 6 -9.89 -66.14 -15.58
C MET A 6 -10.47 -64.77 -15.98
N ALA A 7 -10.97 -64.04 -14.98
CA ALA A 7 -11.41 -62.64 -15.14
C ALA A 7 -10.17 -61.72 -15.03
N ARG A 8 -9.86 -60.98 -16.11
CA ARG A 8 -8.85 -59.89 -16.12
C ARG A 8 -9.50 -58.59 -15.60
N VAL A 9 -9.10 -58.17 -14.43
CA VAL A 9 -9.40 -56.85 -13.89
C VAL A 9 -8.39 -55.86 -14.42
N THR A 10 -8.83 -55.03 -15.38
CA THR A 10 -8.01 -53.92 -15.90
C THR A 10 -8.31 -52.69 -15.04
N GLY A 11 -7.35 -52.38 -14.10
CA GLY A 11 -7.46 -51.18 -13.27
C GLY A 11 -7.10 -49.91 -14.07
N LEU A 12 -8.08 -49.10 -14.32
CA LEU A 12 -7.91 -47.76 -14.91
C LEU A 12 -7.50 -46.77 -13.84
N ALA A 13 -6.16 -46.50 -13.73
CA ALA A 13 -5.64 -45.46 -12.82
C ALA A 13 -5.93 -44.08 -13.46
N ALA A 14 -6.98 -43.43 -12.99
CA ALA A 14 -7.26 -42.03 -13.36
C ALA A 14 -6.26 -41.11 -12.62
N LEU A 15 -5.27 -40.59 -13.36
CA LEU A 15 -4.31 -39.60 -12.91
C LEU A 15 -5.03 -38.24 -12.83
N LEU A 16 -5.47 -37.85 -11.63
CA LEU A 16 -5.99 -36.51 -11.33
C LEU A 16 -4.85 -35.49 -11.38
N LEU A 17 -4.66 -34.88 -12.55
CA LEU A 17 -3.85 -33.67 -12.68
C LEU A 17 -4.62 -32.52 -12.01
N ALA A 18 -4.28 -32.21 -10.75
CA ALA A 18 -4.73 -31.00 -10.11
C ALA A 18 -4.11 -29.79 -10.85
N PHE A 19 -4.88 -29.18 -11.72
CA PHE A 19 -4.55 -27.87 -12.29
C PHE A 19 -4.55 -26.88 -11.12
N CYS A 20 -3.36 -26.51 -10.62
CA CYS A 20 -3.18 -25.34 -9.79
C CYS A 20 -3.46 -24.13 -10.71
N ALA A 21 -4.69 -23.63 -10.73
CA ALA A 21 -5.01 -22.37 -11.38
C ALA A 21 -4.18 -21.28 -10.68
N PRO A 22 -3.38 -20.48 -11.42
CA PRO A 22 -2.69 -19.36 -10.81
C PRO A 22 -3.75 -18.44 -10.19
N ALA A 23 -3.59 -18.11 -8.91
CA ALA A 23 -4.44 -17.13 -8.25
C ALA A 23 -4.43 -15.86 -9.10
N GLN A 24 -5.57 -15.45 -9.61
CA GLN A 24 -5.68 -14.30 -10.50
C GLN A 24 -5.30 -13.06 -9.70
N GLU A 25 -4.16 -12.46 -10.05
CA GLU A 25 -3.64 -11.26 -9.40
C GLU A 25 -4.64 -10.11 -9.54
N THR A 26 -5.00 -9.47 -8.43
CA THR A 26 -5.92 -8.33 -8.47
C THR A 26 -5.31 -7.19 -9.29
N ALA A 27 -6.06 -6.67 -10.26
CA ALA A 27 -5.62 -5.53 -11.07
C ALA A 27 -5.38 -4.29 -10.20
N PRO A 28 -4.41 -3.43 -10.54
CA PRO A 28 -4.01 -2.31 -9.69
C PRO A 28 -5.13 -1.29 -9.43
N ASP A 29 -5.97 -1.02 -10.41
CA ASP A 29 -7.15 -0.15 -10.27
C ASP A 29 -8.24 -0.78 -9.40
N ALA A 30 -8.47 -2.08 -9.52
CA ALA A 30 -9.41 -2.81 -8.65
C ALA A 30 -8.92 -2.80 -7.20
N LEU A 31 -7.60 -2.97 -6.96
CA LEU A 31 -6.99 -2.87 -5.64
C LEU A 31 -7.19 -1.47 -5.04
N VAL A 32 -6.85 -0.40 -5.79
CA VAL A 32 -7.03 0.98 -5.34
C VAL A 32 -8.50 1.27 -5.05
N LYS A 33 -9.42 0.83 -5.91
CA LYS A 33 -10.85 1.00 -5.71
C LYS A 33 -11.34 0.34 -4.43
N GLY A 34 -10.87 -0.88 -4.14
CA GLY A 34 -11.19 -1.59 -2.90
C GLY A 34 -10.73 -0.82 -1.67
N LEU A 35 -9.44 -0.41 -1.64
CA LEU A 35 -8.86 0.33 -0.51
C LEU A 35 -9.55 1.68 -0.28
N VAL A 36 -9.87 2.42 -1.36
CA VAL A 36 -10.58 3.70 -1.28
C VAL A 36 -11.98 3.51 -0.72
N ASN A 37 -12.71 2.49 -1.17
CA ASN A 37 -14.05 2.20 -0.66
C ASN A 37 -14.04 1.85 0.83
N ASP A 38 -13.10 1.00 1.29
CA ASP A 38 -12.92 0.67 2.70
C ASP A 38 -12.67 1.93 3.55
N VAL A 39 -11.84 2.87 3.07
CA VAL A 39 -11.57 4.13 3.76
C VAL A 39 -12.82 5.01 3.83
N ILE A 40 -13.54 5.19 2.70
CA ILE A 40 -14.77 6.01 2.65
C ILE A 40 -15.85 5.42 3.56
N GLU A 41 -15.98 4.10 3.59
CA GLU A 41 -16.95 3.41 4.47
C GLU A 41 -16.68 3.72 5.94
N VAL A 42 -15.41 3.62 6.39
CA VAL A 42 -15.04 3.93 7.78
C VAL A 42 -15.25 5.41 8.10
N ILE A 43 -14.90 6.33 7.19
CA ILE A 43 -15.18 7.76 7.35
C ILE A 43 -16.69 8.01 7.49
N GLY A 44 -17.52 7.31 6.72
CA GLY A 44 -18.96 7.44 6.75
C GLY A 44 -19.62 6.93 8.03
N GLN A 45 -19.08 5.86 8.58
CA GLN A 45 -19.63 5.19 9.78
C GLN A 45 -19.08 5.78 11.08
N ASN A 46 -17.83 6.21 11.10
CA ASN A 46 -17.14 6.65 12.32
C ASN A 46 -16.10 7.72 11.99
N LYS A 47 -16.20 8.87 12.64
CA LYS A 47 -15.23 9.98 12.51
C LYS A 47 -14.05 9.87 13.49
N ASP A 48 -13.87 8.71 14.14
CA ASP A 48 -12.75 8.50 15.06
C ASP A 48 -11.47 8.19 14.26
N SER A 49 -10.42 8.97 14.48
CA SER A 49 -9.10 8.74 13.89
C SER A 49 -8.53 7.35 14.22
N ARG A 50 -8.89 6.76 15.36
CA ARG A 50 -8.49 5.41 15.75
C ARG A 50 -9.04 4.35 14.81
N ALA A 51 -10.32 4.47 14.41
CA ALA A 51 -10.92 3.53 13.47
C ALA A 51 -10.22 3.54 12.10
N LEU A 52 -9.75 4.71 11.64
CA LEU A 52 -8.97 4.83 10.40
C LEU A 52 -7.55 4.24 10.56
N VAL A 53 -6.92 4.43 11.70
CA VAL A 53 -5.62 3.78 12.00
C VAL A 53 -5.79 2.26 12.04
N ASP A 54 -6.81 1.74 12.71
CA ASP A 54 -7.09 0.31 12.79
C ASP A 54 -7.40 -0.31 11.42
N LEU A 55 -8.14 0.41 10.57
CA LEU A 55 -8.38 0.00 9.18
C LEU A 55 -7.07 -0.04 8.40
N ALA A 56 -6.27 1.02 8.51
CA ALA A 56 -4.98 1.08 7.84
C ALA A 56 -4.09 -0.10 8.25
N GLU A 57 -3.96 -0.39 9.55
CA GLU A 57 -3.15 -1.51 10.06
C GLU A 57 -3.66 -2.88 9.57
N LYS A 58 -4.96 -3.08 9.50
CA LYS A 58 -5.55 -4.38 9.14
C LYS A 58 -5.61 -4.63 7.64
N LYS A 59 -5.92 -3.61 6.84
CA LYS A 59 -6.25 -3.79 5.41
C LYS A 59 -5.34 -3.03 4.46
N VAL A 60 -4.93 -1.80 4.81
CA VAL A 60 -4.25 -0.90 3.87
C VAL A 60 -2.76 -1.16 3.82
N ILE A 61 -2.11 -1.30 4.98
CA ILE A 61 -0.65 -1.41 5.11
C ILE A 61 -0.07 -2.57 4.30
N ALA A 62 -0.78 -3.70 4.25
CA ALA A 62 -0.34 -4.86 3.48
C ALA A 62 -0.15 -4.57 1.97
N HIS A 63 -0.79 -3.51 1.46
CA HIS A 63 -0.73 -3.13 0.05
C HIS A 63 0.24 -1.98 -0.24
N PHE A 64 1.04 -1.55 0.76
CA PHE A 64 2.05 -0.51 0.62
C PHE A 64 3.47 -1.07 0.73
N ASP A 65 4.39 -0.54 -0.08
CA ASP A 65 5.83 -0.81 0.01
C ASP A 65 6.52 0.29 0.82
N PHE A 66 6.43 0.20 2.16
CA PHE A 66 7.03 1.21 3.05
C PHE A 66 8.55 1.26 2.95
N LYS A 67 9.21 0.15 2.62
CA LYS A 67 10.65 0.14 2.37
C LYS A 67 10.99 1.05 1.20
N ARG A 68 10.32 0.88 0.07
CA ARG A 68 10.52 1.73 -1.12
C ARG A 68 10.12 3.19 -0.86
N MET A 69 9.02 3.43 -0.16
CA MET A 69 8.61 4.77 0.27
C MET A 69 9.73 5.45 1.09
N THR A 70 10.30 4.74 2.06
CA THR A 70 11.39 5.26 2.90
C THR A 70 12.65 5.53 2.08
N GLN A 71 13.01 4.65 1.15
CA GLN A 71 14.11 4.85 0.20
C GLN A 71 13.93 6.12 -0.62
N LEU A 72 12.73 6.37 -1.14
CA LEU A 72 12.42 7.56 -1.90
C LEU A 72 12.50 8.84 -1.06
N ALA A 73 12.04 8.79 0.18
CA ALA A 73 12.11 9.93 1.09
C ALA A 73 13.54 10.25 1.53
N LEU A 74 14.38 9.26 1.78
CA LEU A 74 15.77 9.44 2.18
C LEU A 74 16.72 9.71 1.00
N GLY A 75 16.36 9.26 -0.21
CA GLY A 75 17.25 9.37 -1.37
C GLY A 75 18.61 8.70 -1.13
N ARG A 76 19.69 9.44 -1.36
CA ARG A 76 21.07 8.92 -1.20
C ARG A 76 21.42 8.49 0.21
N SER A 77 20.82 9.10 1.23
CA SER A 77 21.09 8.78 2.64
C SER A 77 20.63 7.38 3.03
N TRP A 78 19.72 6.76 2.26
CA TRP A 78 19.31 5.38 2.50
C TRP A 78 20.48 4.39 2.45
N SER A 79 21.37 4.52 1.47
CA SER A 79 22.53 3.62 1.34
C SER A 79 23.61 3.84 2.40
N GLN A 80 23.57 4.97 3.11
CA GLN A 80 24.47 5.28 4.23
C GLN A 80 23.95 4.74 5.56
N ALA A 81 22.65 4.40 5.64
CA ALA A 81 22.04 3.84 6.85
C ALA A 81 22.43 2.37 7.01
N SER A 82 22.81 1.98 8.23
CA SER A 82 22.99 0.58 8.58
C SER A 82 21.66 -0.20 8.51
N PRO A 83 21.69 -1.55 8.37
CA PRO A 83 20.45 -2.34 8.33
C PRO A 83 19.51 -2.10 9.53
N PRO A 84 19.97 -1.98 10.78
CA PRO A 84 19.11 -1.61 11.90
C PRO A 84 18.48 -0.23 11.76
N GLN A 85 19.25 0.78 11.26
CA GLN A 85 18.74 2.13 11.02
C GLN A 85 17.70 2.13 9.89
N GLN A 86 17.91 1.39 8.82
CA GLN A 86 16.94 1.24 7.73
C GLN A 86 15.61 0.69 8.24
N GLN A 87 15.64 -0.35 9.07
CA GLN A 87 14.43 -0.92 9.69
C GLN A 87 13.74 0.07 10.65
N ALA A 88 14.51 0.82 11.44
CA ALA A 88 13.97 1.83 12.35
C ALA A 88 13.30 2.97 11.56
N LEU A 89 13.95 3.46 10.50
CA LEU A 89 13.41 4.49 9.61
C LEU A 89 12.12 4.04 8.92
N GLU A 90 12.09 2.80 8.41
CA GLU A 90 10.90 2.25 7.77
C GLU A 90 9.72 2.20 8.74
N ARG A 91 9.93 1.66 9.96
CA ARG A 91 8.88 1.62 11.00
C ARG A 91 8.41 3.02 11.40
N ALA A 92 9.36 3.91 11.69
CA ALA A 92 9.05 5.27 12.14
C ALA A 92 8.32 6.07 11.05
N PHE A 93 8.77 5.98 9.81
CA PHE A 93 8.14 6.69 8.68
C PHE A 93 6.77 6.11 8.32
N ARG A 94 6.59 4.78 8.34
CA ARG A 94 5.28 4.15 8.23
C ARG A 94 4.30 4.73 9.23
N THR A 95 4.65 4.75 10.52
CA THR A 95 3.81 5.28 11.60
C THR A 95 3.48 6.75 11.35
N LEU A 96 4.48 7.55 10.97
CA LEU A 96 4.29 8.96 10.63
C LEU A 96 3.27 9.17 9.52
N LEU A 97 3.38 8.42 8.41
CA LEU A 97 2.46 8.52 7.28
C LEU A 97 1.04 8.11 7.68
N VAL A 98 0.90 6.94 8.32
CA VAL A 98 -0.41 6.43 8.74
C VAL A 98 -1.13 7.47 9.62
N ARG A 99 -0.48 7.98 10.66
CA ARG A 99 -1.08 8.93 11.59
C ARG A 99 -1.40 10.28 10.95
N THR A 100 -0.44 10.83 10.20
CA THR A 100 -0.63 12.12 9.54
C THR A 100 -1.80 12.09 8.58
N TYR A 101 -1.90 11.04 7.76
CA TYR A 101 -2.95 10.97 6.74
C TYR A 101 -4.28 10.43 7.27
N SER A 102 -4.29 9.59 8.30
CA SER A 102 -5.55 9.24 9.00
C SER A 102 -6.22 10.47 9.62
N THR A 103 -5.45 11.37 10.22
CA THR A 103 -5.98 12.64 10.75
C THR A 103 -6.52 13.53 9.65
N ALA A 104 -5.84 13.62 8.49
CA ALA A 104 -6.31 14.39 7.34
C ALA A 104 -7.60 13.80 6.73
N LEU A 105 -7.68 12.47 6.62
CA LEU A 105 -8.85 11.77 6.11
C LEU A 105 -10.07 11.93 7.04
N ASN A 106 -9.86 12.07 8.33
CA ASN A 106 -10.94 12.29 9.29
C ASN A 106 -11.72 13.61 9.07
N GLN A 107 -11.13 14.56 8.35
CA GLN A 107 -11.76 15.81 7.95
C GLN A 107 -12.59 15.67 6.66
N THR A 108 -12.52 14.51 6.00
CA THR A 108 -13.22 14.21 4.75
C THR A 108 -14.67 13.81 5.03
N SER A 109 -15.58 14.15 4.12
CA SER A 109 -16.99 13.75 4.21
C SER A 109 -17.19 12.31 3.80
N GLY A 110 -17.98 11.52 4.54
CA GLY A 110 -18.44 10.19 4.12
C GLY A 110 -19.29 10.20 2.83
N ARG A 111 -19.62 11.39 2.27
CA ARG A 111 -20.29 11.57 0.98
C ARG A 111 -19.31 11.78 -0.18
N THR A 112 -18.01 11.71 0.08
CA THR A 112 -16.96 11.79 -0.93
C THR A 112 -17.09 10.63 -1.92
N ARG A 113 -16.94 10.93 -3.21
CA ARG A 113 -16.90 9.93 -4.29
C ARG A 113 -15.52 9.97 -4.93
N VAL A 114 -14.99 8.81 -5.26
CA VAL A 114 -13.69 8.69 -5.93
C VAL A 114 -13.86 7.91 -7.22
N ASP A 115 -13.56 8.55 -8.32
CA ASP A 115 -13.55 7.94 -9.64
C ASP A 115 -12.16 7.38 -9.93
N VAL A 116 -12.03 6.06 -9.97
CA VAL A 116 -10.78 5.36 -10.28
C VAL A 116 -10.70 5.14 -11.79
N LYS A 117 -9.59 5.56 -12.40
CA LYS A 117 -9.32 5.38 -13.83
C LYS A 117 -8.51 4.10 -14.04
N SER A 118 -9.00 3.22 -14.90
CA SER A 118 -8.23 2.03 -15.29
C SER A 118 -6.99 2.45 -16.09
N PRO A 119 -5.79 2.04 -15.67
CA PRO A 119 -4.57 2.34 -16.40
C PRO A 119 -4.44 1.46 -17.65
N ASN A 120 -3.78 1.99 -18.67
CA ASN A 120 -3.36 1.19 -19.82
C ASN A 120 -2.13 0.37 -19.41
N LEU A 121 -2.32 -0.92 -19.13
CA LEU A 121 -1.25 -1.86 -18.81
C LEU A 121 -0.85 -2.65 -20.04
N SER A 122 0.45 -2.72 -20.30
CA SER A 122 1.04 -3.63 -21.28
C SER A 122 1.49 -4.93 -20.62
N PRO A 123 1.52 -6.04 -21.33
CA PRO A 123 2.12 -7.28 -20.83
C PRO A 123 3.58 -7.02 -20.41
N GLY A 124 3.90 -7.36 -19.17
CA GLY A 124 5.27 -7.17 -18.63
C GLY A 124 5.48 -5.87 -17.84
N ASP A 125 4.50 -4.97 -17.78
CA ASP A 125 4.60 -3.78 -16.95
C ASP A 125 4.77 -4.14 -15.48
N THR A 126 5.80 -3.57 -14.88
CA THR A 126 6.13 -3.75 -13.45
C THR A 126 5.85 -2.51 -12.61
N GLU A 127 5.52 -1.40 -13.24
CA GLU A 127 5.13 -0.15 -12.61
C GLU A 127 3.90 0.45 -13.30
N VAL A 128 3.05 1.10 -12.51
CA VAL A 128 1.84 1.75 -13.00
C VAL A 128 1.47 2.94 -12.14
N MET A 129 0.79 3.89 -12.73
CA MET A 129 0.11 4.96 -12.01
C MET A 129 -1.41 4.79 -12.16
N VAL A 130 -2.08 4.51 -11.05
CA VAL A 130 -3.54 4.51 -11.00
C VAL A 130 -4.00 5.93 -10.63
N ARG A 131 -4.72 6.57 -11.56
CA ARG A 131 -5.23 7.93 -11.39
C ARG A 131 -6.62 7.92 -10.80
N THR A 132 -6.87 8.82 -9.86
CA THR A 132 -8.22 8.99 -9.29
C THR A 132 -8.62 10.45 -9.25
N VAL A 133 -9.93 10.70 -9.33
CA VAL A 133 -10.53 12.01 -9.14
C VAL A 133 -11.42 11.95 -7.91
N VAL A 134 -11.13 12.79 -6.93
CA VAL A 134 -11.90 12.90 -5.69
C VAL A 134 -12.93 14.02 -5.81
N ASN A 135 -14.19 13.67 -5.63
CA ASN A 135 -15.33 14.56 -5.66
C ASN A 135 -15.90 14.69 -4.25
N GLU A 136 -15.62 15.79 -3.58
CA GLU A 136 -16.12 16.10 -2.24
C GLU A 136 -17.21 17.20 -2.32
N PRO A 137 -18.36 17.01 -1.67
CA PRO A 137 -19.42 18.04 -1.67
C PRO A 137 -18.91 19.38 -1.16
N GLY A 138 -19.12 20.45 -1.94
CA GLY A 138 -18.71 21.81 -1.58
C GLY A 138 -17.26 22.16 -1.91
N ARG A 139 -16.50 21.25 -2.52
CA ARG A 139 -15.12 21.49 -2.98
C ARG A 139 -14.98 21.24 -4.48
N LYS A 140 -13.96 21.86 -5.09
CA LYS A 140 -13.57 21.51 -6.46
C LYS A 140 -12.99 20.10 -6.47
N PRO A 141 -13.27 19.29 -7.51
CA PRO A 141 -12.62 18.01 -7.69
C PRO A 141 -11.09 18.15 -7.68
N PHE A 142 -10.40 17.18 -7.10
CA PHE A 142 -8.94 17.14 -7.06
C PHE A 142 -8.43 15.72 -7.31
N ASN A 143 -7.15 15.60 -7.69
CA ASN A 143 -6.57 14.33 -8.07
C ASN A 143 -5.77 13.72 -6.92
N ILE A 144 -5.95 12.40 -6.75
CA ILE A 144 -5.05 11.55 -5.95
C ILE A 144 -4.61 10.40 -6.84
N ASP A 145 -3.32 10.33 -7.13
CA ASP A 145 -2.75 9.29 -7.97
C ASP A 145 -1.88 8.34 -7.13
N TYR A 146 -1.91 7.06 -7.45
CA TYR A 146 -1.19 6.01 -6.74
C TYR A 146 -0.12 5.43 -7.66
N ARG A 147 1.17 5.62 -7.29
CA ARG A 147 2.28 4.93 -7.96
C ARG A 147 2.43 3.55 -7.37
N MET A 148 2.37 2.55 -8.21
CA MET A 148 2.40 1.16 -7.79
C MET A 148 3.48 0.39 -8.53
N SER A 149 4.03 -0.61 -7.87
CA SER A 149 4.94 -1.58 -8.48
C SER A 149 4.50 -2.99 -8.19
N LYS A 150 4.86 -3.88 -9.11
CA LYS A 150 4.62 -5.31 -8.98
C LYS A 150 5.63 -5.91 -8.03
N ALA A 151 5.15 -6.69 -7.06
CA ALA A 151 5.94 -7.37 -6.05
C ALA A 151 5.45 -8.81 -5.88
N PRO A 152 6.20 -9.71 -5.22
CA PRO A 152 5.67 -11.00 -4.81
C PRO A 152 4.38 -10.82 -4.00
N GLY A 153 3.28 -11.40 -4.47
CA GLY A 153 1.95 -11.27 -3.84
C GLY A 153 1.10 -10.12 -4.38
N GLY A 154 1.49 -9.48 -5.50
CA GLY A 154 0.67 -8.52 -6.22
C GLY A 154 1.19 -7.08 -6.21
N TRP A 155 0.34 -6.16 -6.64
CA TRP A 155 0.67 -4.75 -6.73
C TRP A 155 0.81 -4.09 -5.35
N LYS A 156 1.83 -3.23 -5.19
CA LYS A 156 2.10 -2.45 -3.98
C LYS A 156 2.20 -0.97 -4.30
N VAL A 157 1.57 -0.14 -3.48
CA VAL A 157 1.69 1.32 -3.57
C VAL A 157 3.01 1.75 -2.94
N TYR A 158 3.83 2.50 -3.68
CA TYR A 158 5.09 3.05 -3.18
C TYR A 158 5.12 4.59 -3.14
N ASP A 159 4.09 5.25 -3.65
CA ASP A 159 3.90 6.69 -3.50
C ASP A 159 2.44 7.08 -3.74
N VAL A 160 2.00 8.12 -3.07
CA VAL A 160 0.70 8.77 -3.29
C VAL A 160 0.97 10.21 -3.70
N VAL A 161 0.35 10.64 -4.79
CA VAL A 161 0.55 11.97 -5.38
C VAL A 161 -0.78 12.73 -5.32
N VAL A 162 -0.83 13.82 -4.58
CA VAL A 162 -2.01 14.68 -4.44
C VAL A 162 -1.76 15.97 -5.20
N GLU A 163 -2.58 16.28 -6.19
CA GLU A 163 -2.42 17.50 -7.02
C GLU A 163 -0.97 17.68 -7.51
N ASN A 164 -0.38 16.62 -8.06
CA ASN A 164 1.02 16.55 -8.53
C ASN A 164 2.10 16.63 -7.44
N LEU A 165 1.74 16.68 -6.16
CA LEU A 165 2.69 16.66 -5.05
C LEU A 165 2.80 15.24 -4.48
N SER A 166 3.98 14.62 -4.61
CA SER A 166 4.27 13.32 -3.98
C SER A 166 4.32 13.45 -2.47
N LEU A 167 3.51 12.67 -1.76
CA LEU A 167 3.48 12.67 -0.30
C LEU A 167 4.79 12.15 0.30
N VAL A 168 5.46 11.23 -0.40
CA VAL A 168 6.71 10.63 0.06
C VAL A 168 7.89 11.56 -0.17
N THR A 169 8.06 12.07 -1.41
CA THR A 169 9.21 12.91 -1.72
C THR A 169 9.13 14.30 -1.11
N ASN A 170 7.95 14.73 -0.65
CA ASN A 170 7.77 15.96 0.11
C ASN A 170 8.57 15.96 1.43
N TYR A 171 8.82 14.79 2.01
CA TYR A 171 9.66 14.67 3.21
C TYR A 171 11.17 14.78 2.92
N ARG A 172 11.60 14.65 1.66
CA ARG A 172 13.03 14.56 1.32
C ARG A 172 13.83 15.76 1.80
N GLY A 173 13.33 16.97 1.61
CA GLY A 173 14.03 18.19 2.02
C GLY A 173 14.22 18.26 3.53
N SER A 174 13.18 18.03 4.31
CA SER A 174 13.23 18.04 5.77
C SER A 174 14.09 16.90 6.33
N PHE A 175 14.03 15.71 5.74
CA PHE A 175 14.85 14.58 6.16
C PHE A 175 16.34 14.82 5.88
N GLN A 176 16.68 15.36 4.70
CA GLN A 176 18.07 15.71 4.38
C GLN A 176 18.62 16.79 5.32
N SER A 177 17.83 17.82 5.62
CA SER A 177 18.22 18.86 6.59
C SER A 177 18.48 18.28 7.97
N GLU A 178 17.62 17.37 8.44
CA GLU A 178 17.80 16.71 9.73
C GLU A 178 19.02 15.78 9.77
N ILE A 179 19.20 14.97 8.72
CA ILE A 179 20.38 14.10 8.60
C ILE A 179 21.67 14.91 8.60
N SER A 180 21.69 16.06 7.90
CA SER A 180 22.87 16.95 7.90
C SER A 180 23.17 17.55 9.27
N ARG A 181 22.14 17.77 10.09
CA ARG A 181 22.25 18.37 11.42
C ARG A 181 22.63 17.37 12.52
N SER A 182 22.01 16.21 12.52
CA SER A 182 22.05 15.26 13.64
C SER A 182 22.27 13.79 13.22
N GLY A 183 22.58 13.55 11.95
CA GLY A 183 22.78 12.22 11.41
C GLY A 183 21.49 11.40 11.29
N ILE A 184 21.64 10.16 10.88
CA ILE A 184 20.52 9.24 10.65
C ILE A 184 19.79 8.93 11.97
N ASP A 185 20.53 8.71 13.05
CA ASP A 185 19.93 8.46 14.39
C ASP A 185 19.13 9.67 14.90
N GLY A 186 19.60 10.88 14.59
CA GLY A 186 18.86 12.10 14.88
C GLY A 186 17.54 12.16 14.13
N LEU A 187 17.53 11.83 12.84
CA LEU A 187 16.30 11.76 12.06
C LEU A 187 15.31 10.73 12.65
N ILE A 188 15.79 9.53 13.02
CA ILE A 188 14.96 8.51 13.64
C ILE A 188 14.27 9.06 14.88
N LYS A 189 15.04 9.67 15.81
CA LYS A 189 14.50 10.27 17.04
C LYS A 189 13.47 11.38 16.76
N VAL A 190 13.71 12.22 15.75
CA VAL A 190 12.77 13.29 15.38
C VAL A 190 11.45 12.72 14.86
N ILE A 191 11.50 11.69 14.01
CA ILE A 191 10.28 11.06 13.49
C ILE A 191 9.52 10.36 14.63
N GLU A 192 10.22 9.63 15.50
CA GLU A 192 9.60 8.94 16.64
C GLU A 192 8.96 9.92 17.63
N ALA A 193 9.62 11.02 17.94
CA ALA A 193 9.08 12.08 18.79
C ALA A 193 7.82 12.72 18.17
N LYS A 194 7.79 12.90 16.84
CA LYS A 194 6.60 13.39 16.13
C LYS A 194 5.46 12.38 16.20
N ASN A 195 5.76 11.10 16.06
CA ASN A 195 4.79 10.04 16.19
C ASN A 195 4.13 10.01 17.58
N GLN A 196 4.93 10.15 18.64
CA GLN A 196 4.42 10.20 20.02
C GLN A 196 3.46 11.38 20.25
N LYS A 197 3.77 12.56 19.71
CA LYS A 197 2.90 13.76 19.85
C LYS A 197 1.55 13.61 19.12
N GLN A 198 1.42 12.71 18.19
CA GLN A 198 0.18 12.41 17.48
C GLN A 198 -0.66 11.30 18.17
N GLU A 199 -0.17 10.74 19.27
CA GLU A 199 -0.89 9.75 20.10
C GLU A 199 -1.82 10.37 21.14
N GLY A 200 -1.55 11.59 21.58
CA GLY A 200 -2.30 12.35 22.57
C GLY A 200 -3.26 13.34 21.92
#